data_db3b27df1483730a19de1e97b95235ce
#
_entry.id   db3b27df1483730a19de1e97b95235ce
#
_cell.length_a   1.000
_cell.length_b   1.000
_cell.length_c   1.000
_cell.angle_alpha   90.00
_cell.angle_beta   90.00
_cell.angle_gamma   90.00
#
_symmetry.space_group_name_H-M   'P 1'
#
loop_
_entity.id
_entity.type
_entity.pdbx_description
1 polymer ?
#
loop_
_entity_poly.entity_id
_entity_poly.type
_entity_poly.pdbx_seq_one_letter_code
_entity_poly.pdbx_strand_id
1 'polypeptide(L)'
;MRILGLVSATHDSGLAILEDGKPRLVLEEERLNREKRTTAFPRQSVIEAFGAGGAGLRDIDVITTPWDQSRLRVNFGRVLLAGLPHSLNLLRKSSHTPQRNEIVRLNAVLSRRLRRITGEEFELPRIVPVGHHDAHAAAFFVSPFEEANILVMDGFGDDASTSIYSGHGNRVERRWSEGILDSLGLVYTFVTKYLGFKGFSDEGKVMALAACGDDSYVARFWDLIKLLDDGRYAVDMSYFNYGKYGELKPLTAKFYDVFGPARPPGGILEDRHLAVAYALQAVTEGVVLHVVREMTSQRPCENLVLSGGVALNDGVVRALRECLGGPVLVPKHPQLAGALGAALIARQAGGA
;
A
#
# COMPACT_ATOMS: atom_id res chain seq x y z
N MET A 1 -21.46 12.36 14.39
CA MET A 1 -20.11 11.88 14.77
C MET A 1 -19.11 12.31 13.69
N ARG A 2 -18.04 12.99 14.09
CA ARG A 2 -16.97 13.47 13.22
C ARG A 2 -15.69 12.69 13.48
N ILE A 3 -15.16 12.03 12.45
CA ILE A 3 -13.99 11.18 12.55
C ILE A 3 -12.89 11.74 11.65
N LEU A 4 -11.68 11.88 12.19
CA LEU A 4 -10.49 12.26 11.46
C LEU A 4 -9.66 11.01 11.13
N GLY A 5 -9.57 10.66 9.86
CA GLY A 5 -8.59 9.69 9.37
C GLY A 5 -7.29 10.41 9.00
N LEU A 6 -6.14 9.89 9.47
CA LEU A 6 -4.85 10.56 9.34
C LEU A 6 -3.76 9.57 8.89
N VAL A 7 -3.13 9.86 7.73
CA VAL A 7 -1.98 9.11 7.20
C VAL A 7 -0.71 9.94 7.40
N SER A 8 0.32 9.33 7.95
CA SER A 8 1.63 9.91 8.19
C SER A 8 2.72 8.84 8.24
N ALA A 9 3.96 9.24 8.04
CA ALA A 9 5.14 8.37 8.05
C ALA A 9 5.22 7.35 6.90
N THR A 10 4.28 7.40 5.95
CA THR A 10 4.31 6.67 4.68
C THR A 10 4.14 7.67 3.55
N HIS A 11 4.39 7.25 2.30
CA HIS A 11 4.06 8.09 1.14
C HIS A 11 2.57 8.46 1.14
N ASP A 12 2.23 9.56 0.47
CA ASP A 12 0.86 10.03 0.33
C ASP A 12 0.22 10.44 1.68
N SER A 13 0.98 11.15 2.52
CA SER A 13 0.45 11.65 3.78
C SER A 13 -0.69 12.66 3.56
N GLY A 14 -1.63 12.69 4.50
CA GLY A 14 -2.81 13.54 4.40
C GLY A 14 -3.87 13.18 5.42
N LEU A 15 -5.06 13.74 5.24
CA LEU A 15 -6.19 13.47 6.11
C LEU A 15 -7.52 13.35 5.35
N ALA A 16 -8.47 12.69 6.02
CA ALA A 16 -9.87 12.65 5.61
C ALA A 16 -10.77 12.94 6.81
N ILE A 17 -11.80 13.75 6.64
CA ILE A 17 -12.84 13.99 7.66
C ILE A 17 -14.12 13.32 7.20
N LEU A 18 -14.62 12.42 8.04
CA LEU A 18 -15.91 11.80 7.91
C LEU A 18 -16.91 12.49 8.87
N GLU A 19 -18.05 12.93 8.36
CA GLU A 19 -19.11 13.54 9.15
C GLU A 19 -20.41 12.76 8.89
N ASP A 20 -20.98 12.21 9.95
CA ASP A 20 -22.19 11.36 9.90
C ASP A 20 -22.16 10.27 8.83
N GLY A 21 -20.96 9.73 8.60
CA GLY A 21 -20.70 8.64 7.67
C GLY A 21 -20.46 9.05 6.22
N LYS A 22 -20.40 10.34 5.93
CA LYS A 22 -20.12 10.86 4.61
C LYS A 22 -18.74 11.54 4.58
N PRO A 23 -17.91 11.31 3.54
CA PRO A 23 -16.68 12.06 3.35
C PRO A 23 -17.00 13.56 3.21
N ARG A 24 -16.47 14.36 4.12
CA ARG A 24 -16.65 15.82 4.12
C ARG A 24 -15.47 16.56 3.52
N LEU A 25 -14.27 16.09 3.84
CA LEU A 25 -13.02 16.70 3.39
C LEU A 25 -11.96 15.62 3.20
N VAL A 26 -11.16 15.74 2.14
CA VAL A 26 -10.00 14.89 1.86
C VAL A 26 -8.88 15.80 1.40
N LEU A 27 -7.75 15.83 2.11
CA LEU A 27 -6.60 16.68 1.83
C LEU A 27 -5.32 15.86 1.72
N GLU A 28 -4.64 15.97 0.60
CA GLU A 28 -3.31 15.44 0.37
C GLU A 28 -2.26 16.49 0.77
N GLU A 29 -1.34 16.16 1.67
CA GLU A 29 -0.31 17.08 2.13
C GLU A 29 0.58 17.58 0.99
N GLU A 30 0.86 16.73 -0.01
CA GLU A 30 1.67 17.09 -1.17
C GLU A 30 1.08 18.26 -1.99
N ARG A 31 -0.25 18.43 -1.98
CA ARG A 31 -0.92 19.55 -2.67
C ARG A 31 -0.64 20.89 -1.99
N LEU A 32 -0.41 20.84 -0.68
CA LEU A 32 -0.18 22.01 0.16
C LEU A 32 1.30 22.31 0.33
N ASN A 33 2.13 21.29 0.63
CA ASN A 33 3.57 21.48 0.84
C ASN A 33 4.41 21.43 -0.44
N ARG A 34 3.79 21.05 -1.59
CA ARG A 34 4.44 20.91 -2.91
C ARG A 34 5.55 19.85 -2.98
N GLU A 35 5.56 18.93 -2.03
CA GLU A 35 6.50 17.82 -1.99
C GLU A 35 5.79 16.52 -2.41
N LYS A 36 5.99 16.10 -3.67
CA LYS A 36 5.35 14.93 -4.24
C LYS A 36 5.67 13.66 -3.43
N ARG A 37 4.62 12.88 -3.13
CA ARG A 37 4.68 11.67 -2.32
C ARG A 37 5.36 11.89 -0.96
N THR A 38 5.07 13.03 -0.34
CA THR A 38 5.62 13.38 0.96
C THR A 38 5.26 12.34 2.02
N THR A 39 6.25 12.03 2.87
CA THR A 39 6.09 11.17 4.04
C THR A 39 6.01 11.97 5.35
N ALA A 40 6.08 13.31 5.23
CA ALA A 40 6.01 14.20 6.37
C ALA A 40 4.66 14.08 7.10
N PHE A 41 4.64 14.44 8.38
CA PHE A 41 3.37 14.61 9.08
C PHE A 41 2.53 15.67 8.36
N PRO A 42 1.21 15.44 8.09
CA PRO A 42 0.36 16.31 7.27
C PRO A 42 -0.02 17.61 8.02
N ARG A 43 1.00 18.42 8.32
CA ARG A 43 0.86 19.62 9.14
C ARG A 43 0.01 20.67 8.45
N GLN A 44 0.24 20.89 7.15
CA GLN A 44 -0.49 21.91 6.41
C GLN A 44 -1.94 21.50 6.19
N SER A 45 -2.18 20.20 5.91
CA SER A 45 -3.54 19.65 5.85
C SER A 45 -4.30 19.81 7.16
N VAL A 46 -3.65 19.61 8.31
CA VAL A 46 -4.26 19.82 9.63
C VAL A 46 -4.56 21.32 9.87
N ILE A 47 -3.65 22.21 9.51
CA ILE A 47 -3.87 23.66 9.64
C ILE A 47 -4.99 24.14 8.71
N GLU A 48 -5.03 23.65 7.48
CA GLU A 48 -6.08 23.99 6.51
C GLU A 48 -7.46 23.52 6.99
N ALA A 49 -7.54 22.32 7.53
CA ALA A 49 -8.79 21.74 8.00
C ALA A 49 -9.31 22.35 9.32
N PHE A 50 -8.41 22.76 10.22
CA PHE A 50 -8.76 23.07 11.62
C PHE A 50 -8.26 24.44 12.10
N GLY A 51 -7.61 25.23 11.24
CA GLY A 51 -7.01 26.50 11.58
C GLY A 51 -5.62 26.40 12.22
N ALA A 52 -4.90 27.51 12.29
CA ALA A 52 -3.49 27.58 12.71
C ALA A 52 -3.21 27.02 14.13
N GLY A 53 -4.18 27.13 15.05
CA GLY A 53 -4.10 26.59 16.40
C GLY A 53 -4.82 25.24 16.55
N GLY A 54 -5.32 24.66 15.45
CA GLY A 54 -6.06 23.39 15.50
C GLY A 54 -7.36 23.43 16.29
N ALA A 55 -7.98 24.61 16.44
CA ALA A 55 -9.18 24.79 17.28
C ALA A 55 -10.33 23.89 16.87
N GLY A 56 -10.51 23.63 15.57
CA GLY A 56 -11.53 22.73 15.03
C GLY A 56 -11.33 21.25 15.37
N LEU A 57 -10.17 20.84 15.90
CA LEU A 57 -9.96 19.47 16.38
C LEU A 57 -10.82 19.12 17.60
N ARG A 58 -11.35 20.12 18.31
CA ARG A 58 -12.29 19.94 19.43
C ARG A 58 -13.61 19.30 19.00
N ASP A 59 -13.97 19.47 17.73
CA ASP A 59 -15.20 18.92 17.15
C ASP A 59 -15.02 17.50 16.62
N ILE A 60 -13.83 16.93 16.73
CA ILE A 60 -13.51 15.56 16.31
C ILE A 60 -13.72 14.60 17.48
N ASP A 61 -14.58 13.60 17.28
CA ASP A 61 -14.87 12.58 18.29
C ASP A 61 -13.74 11.52 18.36
N VAL A 62 -13.18 11.13 17.21
CA VAL A 62 -12.16 10.07 17.11
C VAL A 62 -11.15 10.42 16.02
N ILE A 63 -9.88 10.17 16.30
CA ILE A 63 -8.80 10.17 15.31
C ILE A 63 -8.47 8.72 14.94
N THR A 64 -8.29 8.43 13.67
CA THR A 64 -7.92 7.09 13.18
C THR A 64 -6.66 7.14 12.33
N THR A 65 -5.94 6.01 12.27
CA THR A 65 -4.80 5.84 11.38
C THR A 65 -4.83 4.44 10.78
N PRO A 66 -4.48 4.27 9.47
CA PRO A 66 -4.51 2.96 8.80
C PRO A 66 -3.23 2.14 9.09
N TRP A 67 -2.82 2.06 10.34
CA TRP A 67 -1.67 1.27 10.79
C TRP A 67 -1.91 0.70 12.17
N ASP A 68 -2.10 -0.62 12.25
CA ASP A 68 -2.17 -1.35 13.52
C ASP A 68 -0.78 -1.83 13.93
N GLN A 69 -0.19 -1.15 14.93
CA GLN A 69 1.13 -1.49 15.41
C GLN A 69 1.21 -2.88 16.05
N SER A 70 0.10 -3.43 16.54
CA SER A 70 0.06 -4.79 17.10
C SER A 70 0.25 -5.83 16.01
N ARG A 71 -0.49 -5.70 14.90
CA ARG A 71 -0.35 -6.55 13.71
C ARG A 71 1.05 -6.43 13.10
N LEU A 72 1.56 -5.19 12.98
CA LEU A 72 2.90 -4.93 12.46
C LEU A 72 3.99 -5.65 13.26
N ARG A 73 3.90 -5.65 14.59
CA ARG A 73 4.89 -6.35 15.45
C ARG A 73 4.83 -7.86 15.27
N VAL A 74 3.63 -8.44 15.19
CA VAL A 74 3.44 -9.89 14.96
C VAL A 74 4.02 -10.27 13.59
N ASN A 75 3.68 -9.51 12.54
CA ASN A 75 4.19 -9.76 11.19
C ASN A 75 5.72 -9.62 11.12
N PHE A 76 6.29 -8.59 11.73
CA PHE A 76 7.74 -8.43 11.83
C PHE A 76 8.41 -9.62 12.52
N GLY A 77 7.81 -10.14 13.60
CA GLY A 77 8.26 -11.35 14.27
C GLY A 77 8.28 -12.58 13.35
N ARG A 78 7.24 -12.75 12.52
CA ARG A 78 7.18 -13.83 11.52
C ARG A 78 8.29 -13.71 10.47
N VAL A 79 8.53 -12.51 9.95
CA VAL A 79 9.62 -12.25 8.99
C VAL A 79 10.98 -12.53 9.61
N LEU A 80 11.19 -12.12 10.88
CA LEU A 80 12.42 -12.43 11.60
C LEU A 80 12.65 -13.94 11.73
N LEU A 81 11.64 -14.70 12.14
CA LEU A 81 11.75 -16.15 12.31
C LEU A 81 11.99 -16.86 10.96
N ALA A 82 11.29 -16.48 9.90
CA ALA A 82 11.45 -17.07 8.58
C ALA A 82 12.86 -16.87 7.97
N GLY A 83 13.54 -15.77 8.31
CA GLY A 83 14.83 -15.40 7.73
C GLY A 83 16.04 -15.67 8.61
N LEU A 84 15.90 -16.36 9.78
CA LEU A 84 17.03 -16.61 10.70
C LEU A 84 18.14 -17.43 10.02
N PRO A 85 19.43 -17.19 10.38
CA PRO A 85 19.90 -16.14 11.31
C PRO A 85 20.06 -14.75 10.64
N HIS A 86 19.94 -14.65 9.32
CA HIS A 86 20.27 -13.43 8.56
C HIS A 86 19.29 -12.27 8.82
N SER A 87 18.03 -12.57 9.12
CA SER A 87 17.00 -11.58 9.45
C SER A 87 17.30 -10.75 10.70
N LEU A 88 18.24 -11.19 11.56
CA LEU A 88 18.71 -10.39 12.70
C LEU A 88 19.27 -9.02 12.26
N ASN A 89 19.71 -8.88 11.01
CA ASN A 89 20.09 -7.59 10.45
C ASN A 89 18.93 -6.59 10.43
N LEU A 90 17.68 -7.06 10.33
CA LEU A 90 16.48 -6.21 10.35
C LEU A 90 16.27 -5.50 11.71
N LEU A 91 16.91 -5.95 12.78
CA LEU A 91 16.88 -5.29 14.09
C LEU A 91 17.75 -4.03 14.13
N ARG A 92 18.64 -3.85 13.16
CA ARG A 92 19.51 -2.66 13.10
C ARG A 92 18.72 -1.47 12.53
N LYS A 93 18.83 -0.30 13.18
CA LYS A 93 18.21 0.94 12.70
C LYS A 93 18.62 1.31 11.26
N SER A 94 19.87 1.00 10.89
CA SER A 94 20.41 1.22 9.54
C SER A 94 19.77 0.35 8.46
N SER A 95 19.00 -0.66 8.80
CA SER A 95 18.30 -1.51 7.82
C SER A 95 16.94 -0.94 7.40
N HIS A 96 16.50 0.15 8.03
CA HIS A 96 15.19 0.76 7.80
C HIS A 96 15.30 2.26 7.52
N THR A 97 14.32 2.76 6.77
CA THR A 97 14.15 4.20 6.59
C THR A 97 13.68 4.85 7.91
N PRO A 98 13.96 6.14 8.14
CA PRO A 98 13.46 6.87 9.31
C PRO A 98 11.93 6.77 9.47
N GLN A 99 11.20 6.81 8.36
CA GLN A 99 9.74 6.72 8.31
C GLN A 99 9.23 5.38 8.86
N ARG A 100 9.87 4.27 8.49
CA ARG A 100 9.52 2.94 9.01
C ARG A 100 9.70 2.84 10.52
N ASN A 101 10.70 3.51 11.08
CA ASN A 101 10.89 3.60 12.52
C ASN A 101 9.79 4.42 13.23
N GLU A 102 9.18 5.40 12.53
CA GLU A 102 8.04 6.17 13.07
C GLU A 102 6.76 5.33 13.13
N ILE A 103 6.49 4.48 12.13
CA ILE A 103 5.27 3.65 12.06
C ILE A 103 5.13 2.75 13.31
N VAL A 104 6.24 2.20 13.81
CA VAL A 104 6.24 1.33 15.01
C VAL A 104 5.72 2.06 16.25
N ARG A 105 5.81 3.41 16.28
CA ARG A 105 5.38 4.29 17.38
C ARG A 105 4.37 5.34 16.92
N LEU A 106 3.61 5.04 15.88
CA LEU A 106 2.83 6.03 15.13
C LEU A 106 1.88 6.81 16.04
N ASN A 107 1.11 6.14 16.90
CA ASN A 107 0.15 6.83 17.79
C ASN A 107 0.85 7.87 18.68
N ALA A 108 2.01 7.56 19.25
CA ALA A 108 2.79 8.51 20.05
C ALA A 108 3.37 9.65 19.21
N VAL A 109 3.77 9.35 17.97
CA VAL A 109 4.26 10.36 17.02
C VAL A 109 3.12 11.30 16.64
N LEU A 110 1.95 10.78 16.28
CA LEU A 110 0.76 11.57 15.92
C LEU A 110 0.35 12.46 17.09
N SER A 111 0.21 11.92 18.31
CA SER A 111 -0.15 12.69 19.50
C SER A 111 0.83 13.85 19.73
N ARG A 112 2.14 13.61 19.65
CA ARG A 112 3.16 14.65 19.82
C ARG A 112 3.09 15.71 18.73
N ARG A 113 2.89 15.32 17.47
CA ARG A 113 2.81 16.24 16.34
C ARG A 113 1.54 17.11 16.40
N LEU A 114 0.41 16.52 16.76
CA LEU A 114 -0.85 17.25 16.94
C LEU A 114 -0.73 18.24 18.10
N ARG A 115 -0.20 17.85 19.27
CA ARG A 115 0.00 18.73 20.43
C ARG A 115 0.90 19.93 20.10
N ARG A 116 1.87 19.80 19.20
CA ARG A 116 2.68 20.93 18.73
C ARG A 116 1.88 21.97 17.93
N ILE A 117 0.71 21.59 17.40
CA ILE A 117 -0.19 22.52 16.68
C ILE A 117 -1.22 23.10 17.65
N THR A 118 -1.80 22.26 18.51
CA THR A 118 -2.94 22.62 19.40
C THR A 118 -2.52 23.17 20.76
N GLY A 119 -1.25 23.00 21.16
CA GLY A 119 -0.76 23.23 22.52
C GLY A 119 -0.89 21.99 23.40
N GLU A 120 -0.12 21.96 24.50
CA GLU A 120 -0.06 20.78 25.40
C GLU A 120 -1.32 20.60 26.27
N GLU A 121 -2.01 21.68 26.58
CA GLU A 121 -3.25 21.69 27.40
C GLU A 121 -4.47 21.16 26.63
N PHE A 122 -4.35 20.95 25.33
CA PHE A 122 -5.44 20.42 24.51
C PHE A 122 -5.59 18.91 24.71
N GLU A 123 -6.77 18.49 25.18
CA GLU A 123 -7.11 17.08 25.26
C GLU A 123 -7.41 16.52 23.87
N LEU A 124 -6.49 15.72 23.33
CA LEU A 124 -6.63 15.11 22.01
C LEU A 124 -7.71 14.01 22.03
N PRO A 125 -8.54 13.94 20.99
CA PRO A 125 -9.42 12.79 20.80
C PRO A 125 -8.63 11.47 20.78
N ARG A 126 -9.31 10.38 21.14
CA ARG A 126 -8.71 9.04 21.12
C ARG A 126 -8.20 8.70 19.73
N ILE A 127 -6.95 8.19 19.63
CA ILE A 127 -6.38 7.67 18.39
C ILE A 127 -6.64 6.16 18.33
N VAL A 128 -7.41 5.74 17.32
CA VAL A 128 -7.77 4.33 17.08
C VAL A 128 -7.03 3.83 15.84
N PRO A 129 -6.11 2.84 15.99
CA PRO A 129 -5.48 2.21 14.85
C PRO A 129 -6.48 1.27 14.14
N VAL A 130 -6.38 1.23 12.81
CA VAL A 130 -7.16 0.34 11.93
C VAL A 130 -6.17 -0.43 11.08
N GLY A 131 -6.44 -1.69 10.80
CA GLY A 131 -5.60 -2.51 9.91
C GLY A 131 -5.45 -1.87 8.54
N HIS A 132 -4.22 -1.87 7.99
CA HIS A 132 -3.90 -1.17 6.75
C HIS A 132 -4.77 -1.65 5.59
N HIS A 133 -4.80 -2.95 5.35
CA HIS A 133 -5.62 -3.53 4.28
C HIS A 133 -7.13 -3.45 4.58
N ASP A 134 -7.54 -3.48 5.85
CA ASP A 134 -8.94 -3.27 6.22
C ASP A 134 -9.39 -1.85 5.86
N ALA A 135 -8.53 -0.85 6.09
CA ALA A 135 -8.79 0.53 5.68
C ALA A 135 -8.90 0.66 4.15
N HIS A 136 -8.02 0.01 3.39
CA HIS A 136 -8.12 -0.01 1.93
C HIS A 136 -9.40 -0.70 1.44
N ALA A 137 -9.80 -1.82 2.05
CA ALA A 137 -11.00 -2.55 1.69
C ALA A 137 -12.30 -1.77 2.00
N ALA A 138 -12.26 -0.84 2.96
CA ALA A 138 -13.38 0.05 3.30
C ALA A 138 -13.77 1.01 2.16
N ALA A 139 -12.99 1.11 1.09
CA ALA A 139 -13.39 1.79 -0.15
C ALA A 139 -14.70 1.24 -0.73
N PHE A 140 -15.04 -0.01 -0.42
CA PHE A 140 -16.33 -0.62 -0.74
C PHE A 140 -17.51 0.19 -0.19
N PHE A 141 -17.44 0.73 1.02
CA PHE A 141 -18.56 1.48 1.65
C PHE A 141 -18.89 2.81 0.97
N VAL A 142 -18.01 3.32 0.13
CA VAL A 142 -18.23 4.52 -0.68
C VAL A 142 -18.34 4.20 -2.16
N SER A 143 -18.39 2.91 -2.52
CA SER A 143 -18.66 2.43 -3.87
C SER A 143 -20.17 2.45 -4.16
N PRO A 144 -20.59 2.37 -5.43
CA PRO A 144 -22.00 2.23 -5.78
C PRO A 144 -22.52 0.80 -5.63
N PHE A 145 -21.72 -0.16 -5.15
CA PHE A 145 -22.05 -1.57 -5.15
C PHE A 145 -22.69 -2.00 -3.85
N GLU A 146 -23.77 -2.77 -3.92
CA GLU A 146 -24.37 -3.47 -2.78
C GLU A 146 -23.53 -4.72 -2.42
N GLU A 147 -22.88 -5.32 -3.44
CA GLU A 147 -22.03 -6.48 -3.30
C GLU A 147 -20.83 -6.37 -4.21
N ALA A 148 -19.63 -6.73 -3.71
CA ALA A 148 -18.42 -6.76 -4.51
C ALA A 148 -17.39 -7.77 -3.96
N ASN A 149 -16.56 -8.30 -4.86
CA ASN A 149 -15.23 -8.79 -4.51
C ASN A 149 -14.30 -7.59 -4.32
N ILE A 150 -13.38 -7.67 -3.35
CA ILE A 150 -12.45 -6.58 -3.05
C ILE A 150 -11.04 -7.16 -3.04
N LEU A 151 -10.17 -6.62 -3.88
CA LEU A 151 -8.74 -6.94 -3.90
C LEU A 151 -7.95 -5.73 -3.41
N VAL A 152 -7.15 -5.95 -2.36
CA VAL A 152 -6.17 -4.97 -1.87
C VAL A 152 -4.78 -5.52 -2.13
N MET A 153 -3.98 -4.79 -2.91
CA MET A 153 -2.58 -5.14 -3.19
C MET A 153 -1.69 -3.92 -3.01
N ASP A 154 -0.66 -4.08 -2.19
CA ASP A 154 0.26 -2.99 -1.85
C ASP A 154 1.72 -3.48 -1.75
N GLY A 155 2.66 -2.54 -1.54
CA GLY A 155 4.04 -2.89 -1.21
C GLY A 155 4.11 -3.63 0.12
N PHE A 156 3.54 -3.06 1.16
CA PHE A 156 3.33 -3.73 2.44
C PHE A 156 2.29 -2.97 3.29
N GLY A 157 1.53 -3.72 4.08
CA GLY A 157 0.70 -3.21 5.16
C GLY A 157 1.27 -3.62 6.53
N ASP A 158 0.43 -3.54 7.54
CA ASP A 158 0.79 -3.96 8.90
C ASP A 158 0.90 -5.49 9.03
N ASP A 159 0.05 -6.26 8.31
CA ASP A 159 0.03 -7.73 8.36
C ASP A 159 0.05 -8.40 6.98
N ALA A 160 -0.20 -7.66 5.91
CA ALA A 160 -0.34 -8.22 4.57
C ALA A 160 0.22 -7.31 3.47
N SER A 161 0.50 -7.90 2.31
CA SER A 161 0.83 -7.22 1.04
C SER A 161 -0.26 -7.42 -0.01
N THR A 162 -1.01 -8.52 0.09
CA THR A 162 -2.19 -8.82 -0.73
C THR A 162 -3.29 -9.33 0.18
N SER A 163 -4.52 -8.89 -0.02
CA SER A 163 -5.69 -9.38 0.71
C SER A 163 -6.93 -9.39 -0.16
N ILE A 164 -7.72 -10.44 -0.02
CA ILE A 164 -9.04 -10.56 -0.65
C ILE A 164 -10.11 -10.41 0.41
N TYR A 165 -11.13 -9.61 0.09
CA TYR A 165 -12.32 -9.43 0.92
C TYR A 165 -13.58 -9.67 0.09
N SER A 166 -14.66 -9.97 0.80
CA SER A 166 -16.02 -9.87 0.28
C SER A 166 -16.73 -8.68 0.93
N GLY A 167 -17.37 -7.85 0.13
CA GLY A 167 -18.25 -6.77 0.57
C GLY A 167 -19.70 -7.13 0.31
N HIS A 168 -20.58 -6.85 1.29
CA HIS A 168 -22.03 -6.99 1.14
C HIS A 168 -22.74 -6.02 2.10
N GLY A 169 -23.55 -5.12 1.58
CA GLY A 169 -24.24 -4.09 2.35
C GLY A 169 -23.29 -3.23 3.15
N ASN A 170 -23.35 -3.32 4.46
CA ASN A 170 -22.50 -2.59 5.39
C ASN A 170 -21.37 -3.44 6.01
N ARG A 171 -21.02 -4.57 5.39
CA ARG A 171 -20.00 -5.49 5.90
C ARG A 171 -18.91 -5.72 4.86
N VAL A 172 -17.67 -5.77 5.36
CA VAL A 172 -16.47 -6.19 4.61
C VAL A 172 -15.79 -7.27 5.43
N GLU A 173 -15.56 -8.42 4.82
CA GLU A 173 -14.97 -9.60 5.47
C GLU A 173 -13.71 -10.02 4.73
N ARG A 174 -12.58 -10.11 5.45
CA ARG A 174 -11.32 -10.65 4.91
C ARG A 174 -11.43 -12.14 4.72
N ARG A 175 -11.22 -12.59 3.49
CA ARG A 175 -11.26 -14.01 3.12
C ARG A 175 -9.87 -14.64 3.16
N TRP A 176 -8.88 -13.89 2.72
CA TRP A 176 -7.53 -14.39 2.56
C TRP A 176 -6.51 -13.25 2.52
N SER A 177 -5.24 -13.53 2.87
CA SER A 177 -4.14 -12.57 2.74
C SER A 177 -2.77 -13.24 2.59
N GLU A 178 -1.88 -12.60 1.83
CA GLU A 178 -0.45 -12.91 1.75
C GLU A 178 0.40 -11.90 2.53
N GLY A 179 1.52 -12.40 3.08
CA GLY A 179 2.46 -11.61 3.84
C GLY A 179 3.42 -10.80 2.98
N ILE A 180 4.28 -10.03 3.66
CA ILE A 180 5.25 -9.14 3.02
C ILE A 180 6.30 -9.88 2.17
N LEU A 181 6.63 -11.14 2.50
CA LEU A 181 7.64 -11.90 1.75
C LEU A 181 7.17 -12.25 0.33
N ASP A 182 5.86 -12.33 0.13
CA ASP A 182 5.24 -12.55 -1.18
C ASP A 182 4.66 -11.27 -1.79
N SER A 183 5.25 -10.11 -1.47
CA SER A 183 4.76 -8.83 -1.95
C SER A 183 5.10 -8.55 -3.41
N LEU A 184 4.09 -8.58 -4.27
CA LEU A 184 4.19 -8.16 -5.67
C LEU A 184 4.55 -6.67 -5.79
N GLY A 185 3.99 -5.81 -4.93
CA GLY A 185 4.30 -4.39 -4.90
C GLY A 185 5.76 -4.10 -4.52
N LEU A 186 6.35 -4.88 -3.59
CA LEU A 186 7.79 -4.75 -3.29
C LEU A 186 8.67 -5.26 -4.43
N VAL A 187 8.29 -6.35 -5.11
CA VAL A 187 8.98 -6.80 -6.32
C VAL A 187 9.02 -5.66 -7.35
N TYR A 188 7.87 -5.03 -7.61
CA TYR A 188 7.77 -3.89 -8.53
C TYR A 188 8.67 -2.72 -8.10
N THR A 189 8.63 -2.34 -6.82
CA THR A 189 9.44 -1.27 -6.24
C THR A 189 10.95 -1.55 -6.33
N PHE A 190 11.38 -2.78 -6.07
CA PHE A 190 12.81 -3.11 -6.11
C PHE A 190 13.35 -3.20 -7.54
N VAL A 191 12.54 -3.66 -8.48
CA VAL A 191 12.90 -3.59 -9.91
C VAL A 191 12.89 -2.14 -10.39
N THR A 192 12.00 -1.28 -9.89
CA THR A 192 12.05 0.16 -10.14
C THR A 192 13.39 0.76 -9.70
N LYS A 193 13.88 0.41 -8.50
CA LYS A 193 15.22 0.81 -8.03
C LYS A 193 16.35 0.25 -8.90
N TYR A 194 16.25 -1.01 -9.32
CA TYR A 194 17.21 -1.65 -10.24
C TYR A 194 17.31 -0.89 -11.57
N LEU A 195 16.18 -0.41 -12.10
CA LEU A 195 16.12 0.41 -13.30
C LEU A 195 16.58 1.87 -13.06
N GLY A 196 17.14 2.20 -11.88
CA GLY A 196 17.73 3.49 -11.56
C GLY A 196 16.71 4.60 -11.25
N PHE A 197 15.49 4.23 -10.90
CA PHE A 197 14.43 5.13 -10.50
C PHE A 197 14.22 5.11 -8.96
N LYS A 198 13.46 6.07 -8.45
CA LYS A 198 13.14 6.17 -7.03
C LYS A 198 12.00 5.19 -6.68
N GLY A 199 12.29 4.13 -5.95
CA GLY A 199 11.27 3.22 -5.43
C GLY A 199 10.28 3.92 -4.50
N PHE A 200 9.06 3.43 -4.44
CA PHE A 200 7.89 4.02 -3.78
C PHE A 200 7.45 5.39 -4.34
N SER A 201 7.91 5.76 -5.55
CA SER A 201 7.59 7.05 -6.15
C SER A 201 7.51 6.99 -7.68
N ASP A 202 8.42 6.28 -8.33
CA ASP A 202 8.59 6.32 -9.78
C ASP A 202 8.08 5.04 -10.49
N GLU A 203 7.31 4.19 -9.82
CA GLU A 203 6.74 2.96 -10.40
C GLU A 203 5.96 3.25 -11.69
N GLY A 204 5.23 4.37 -11.73
CA GLY A 204 4.52 4.82 -12.93
C GLY A 204 5.43 5.12 -14.13
N LYS A 205 6.70 5.53 -13.89
CA LYS A 205 7.68 5.69 -14.98
C LYS A 205 8.08 4.33 -15.56
N VAL A 206 8.25 3.32 -14.71
CA VAL A 206 8.59 1.96 -15.15
C VAL A 206 7.42 1.33 -15.90
N MET A 207 6.18 1.56 -15.45
CA MET A 207 4.98 1.18 -16.19
C MET A 207 4.96 1.81 -17.61
N ALA A 208 5.30 3.09 -17.73
CA ALA A 208 5.39 3.76 -19.04
C ALA A 208 6.51 3.19 -19.91
N LEU A 209 7.68 2.85 -19.31
CA LEU A 209 8.79 2.23 -20.02
C LEU A 209 8.45 0.84 -20.56
N ALA A 210 7.58 0.10 -19.89
CA ALA A 210 7.15 -1.22 -20.33
C ALA A 210 6.55 -1.19 -21.74
N ALA A 211 5.91 -0.08 -22.15
CA ALA A 211 5.37 0.08 -23.49
C ALA A 211 6.44 0.13 -24.61
N CYS A 212 7.70 0.33 -24.26
CA CYS A 212 8.84 0.40 -25.18
C CYS A 212 9.70 -0.86 -25.15
N GLY A 213 9.40 -1.84 -24.31
CA GLY A 213 10.15 -3.09 -24.18
C GLY A 213 9.58 -4.23 -25.02
N ASP A 214 10.17 -5.41 -24.86
CA ASP A 214 9.78 -6.65 -25.50
C ASP A 214 9.70 -7.81 -24.49
N ASP A 215 9.28 -8.98 -24.94
CA ASP A 215 9.03 -10.16 -24.12
C ASP A 215 10.28 -11.01 -23.77
N SER A 216 11.46 -10.58 -24.17
CA SER A 216 12.71 -11.37 -24.05
C SER A 216 13.07 -11.77 -22.61
N TYR A 217 12.57 -11.05 -21.60
CA TYR A 217 12.76 -11.37 -20.17
C TYR A 217 11.53 -11.94 -19.48
N VAL A 218 10.36 -12.06 -20.13
CA VAL A 218 9.12 -12.52 -19.50
C VAL A 218 9.27 -13.90 -18.87
N ALA A 219 9.82 -14.87 -19.59
CA ALA A 219 10.05 -16.21 -19.07
C ALA A 219 10.93 -16.20 -17.81
N ARG A 220 12.02 -15.40 -17.81
CA ARG A 220 12.91 -15.25 -16.64
C ARG A 220 12.24 -14.54 -15.45
N PHE A 221 11.29 -13.66 -15.71
CA PHE A 221 10.50 -13.02 -14.63
C PHE A 221 9.53 -14.00 -13.99
N TRP A 222 8.99 -14.96 -14.72
CA TRP A 222 8.20 -16.05 -14.14
C TRP A 222 9.01 -16.98 -13.22
N ASP A 223 10.35 -17.00 -13.33
CA ASP A 223 11.19 -17.71 -12.34
C ASP A 223 11.19 -17.01 -10.97
N LEU A 224 10.81 -15.73 -10.90
CA LEU A 224 10.75 -14.98 -9.66
C LEU A 224 9.44 -15.19 -8.90
N ILE A 225 8.36 -15.57 -9.59
CA ILE A 225 7.01 -15.67 -9.03
C ILE A 225 6.35 -16.94 -9.51
N LYS A 226 5.98 -17.80 -8.57
CA LYS A 226 5.26 -19.04 -8.82
C LYS A 226 3.77 -18.82 -8.54
N LEU A 227 2.91 -19.13 -9.51
CA LEU A 227 1.46 -19.22 -9.31
C LEU A 227 1.11 -20.55 -8.62
N LEU A 228 0.16 -20.54 -7.70
CA LEU A 228 -0.33 -21.67 -6.95
C LEU A 228 -1.79 -21.98 -7.33
N ASP A 229 -2.19 -23.25 -7.22
CA ASP A 229 -3.50 -23.72 -7.71
C ASP A 229 -4.71 -23.11 -7.00
N ASP A 230 -4.50 -22.53 -5.81
CA ASP A 230 -5.54 -21.91 -4.99
C ASP A 230 -5.68 -20.39 -5.20
N GLY A 231 -5.15 -19.87 -6.32
CA GLY A 231 -5.16 -18.44 -6.65
C GLY A 231 -4.09 -17.64 -5.95
N ARG A 232 -3.30 -18.25 -5.07
CA ARG A 232 -2.15 -17.61 -4.45
C ARG A 232 -0.96 -17.56 -5.38
N TYR A 233 0.08 -16.90 -4.94
CA TYR A 233 1.38 -16.88 -5.58
C TYR A 233 2.48 -16.83 -4.52
N ALA A 234 3.68 -17.20 -4.91
CA ALA A 234 4.85 -17.13 -4.04
C ALA A 234 6.01 -16.45 -4.76
N VAL A 235 6.73 -15.59 -4.05
CA VAL A 235 7.94 -14.92 -4.55
C VAL A 235 9.16 -15.76 -4.20
N ASP A 236 10.01 -16.09 -5.19
CA ASP A 236 11.28 -16.77 -4.93
C ASP A 236 12.27 -15.83 -4.23
N MET A 237 12.34 -15.96 -2.91
CA MET A 237 13.24 -15.18 -2.05
C MET A 237 14.73 -15.44 -2.31
N SER A 238 15.10 -16.36 -3.22
CA SER A 238 16.50 -16.49 -3.66
C SER A 238 16.96 -15.31 -4.52
N TYR A 239 16.04 -14.59 -5.15
CA TYR A 239 16.31 -13.36 -5.90
C TYR A 239 16.27 -12.09 -5.03
N PHE A 240 15.72 -12.18 -3.80
CA PHE A 240 15.44 -11.02 -2.96
C PHE A 240 16.05 -11.16 -1.58
N ASN A 241 16.47 -10.04 -1.02
CA ASN A 241 17.09 -9.96 0.31
C ASN A 241 16.29 -9.12 1.32
N TYR A 242 15.15 -8.55 0.93
CA TYR A 242 14.44 -7.61 1.82
C TYR A 242 13.95 -8.26 3.13
N GLY A 243 13.66 -9.56 3.14
CA GLY A 243 13.39 -10.32 4.35
C GLY A 243 14.59 -10.55 5.28
N LYS A 244 15.82 -10.21 4.82
CA LYS A 244 17.07 -10.40 5.57
C LYS A 244 17.79 -9.09 5.86
N TYR A 245 17.82 -8.18 4.89
CA TYR A 245 18.60 -6.94 4.92
C TYR A 245 17.77 -5.67 4.74
N GLY A 246 16.43 -5.80 4.64
CA GLY A 246 15.52 -4.68 4.42
C GLY A 246 15.66 -4.06 3.03
N GLU A 247 15.22 -2.83 2.90
CA GLU A 247 15.07 -2.12 1.62
C GLU A 247 16.37 -1.55 1.03
N LEU A 248 17.47 -1.54 1.81
CA LEU A 248 18.74 -0.96 1.37
C LEU A 248 19.50 -1.86 0.41
N LYS A 249 19.37 -3.18 0.55
CA LYS A 249 19.97 -4.18 -0.34
C LYS A 249 18.93 -5.25 -0.69
N PRO A 250 17.90 -4.88 -1.46
CA PRO A 250 16.74 -5.74 -1.65
C PRO A 250 16.97 -6.92 -2.58
N LEU A 251 17.95 -6.81 -3.50
CA LEU A 251 18.25 -7.80 -4.54
C LEU A 251 19.49 -8.61 -4.21
N THR A 252 19.53 -9.88 -4.65
CA THR A 252 20.66 -10.81 -4.48
C THR A 252 21.61 -10.79 -5.68
N ALA A 253 22.77 -11.43 -5.55
CA ALA A 253 23.67 -11.68 -6.67
C ALA A 253 22.95 -12.46 -7.79
N LYS A 254 22.15 -13.48 -7.45
CA LYS A 254 21.34 -14.25 -8.42
C LYS A 254 20.47 -13.36 -9.31
N PHE A 255 19.87 -12.30 -8.75
CA PHE A 255 19.09 -11.35 -9.57
C PHE A 255 19.97 -10.66 -10.60
N TYR A 256 21.16 -10.16 -10.19
CA TYR A 256 22.07 -9.48 -11.09
C TYR A 256 22.71 -10.42 -12.12
N ASP A 257 22.92 -11.69 -11.76
CA ASP A 257 23.44 -12.71 -12.71
C ASP A 257 22.44 -12.97 -13.85
N VAL A 258 21.13 -12.90 -13.56
CA VAL A 258 20.06 -13.14 -14.56
C VAL A 258 19.75 -11.88 -15.37
N PHE A 259 19.63 -10.72 -14.72
CA PHE A 259 19.13 -9.49 -15.33
C PHE A 259 20.24 -8.47 -15.66
N GLY A 260 21.48 -8.77 -15.26
CA GLY A 260 22.64 -7.89 -15.44
C GLY A 260 22.75 -6.80 -14.37
N PRO A 261 23.71 -5.87 -14.52
CA PRO A 261 23.94 -4.81 -13.55
C PRO A 261 22.78 -3.81 -13.50
N ALA A 262 22.52 -3.24 -12.31
CA ALA A 262 21.54 -2.18 -12.16
C ALA A 262 21.94 -0.93 -12.94
N ARG A 263 20.96 -0.24 -13.50
CA ARG A 263 21.16 1.08 -14.09
C ARG A 263 21.42 2.11 -12.97
N PRO A 264 22.50 2.89 -13.03
CA PRO A 264 22.69 3.98 -12.08
C PRO A 264 21.62 5.07 -12.29
N PRO A 265 21.24 5.81 -11.25
CA PRO A 265 20.32 6.93 -11.38
C PRO A 265 20.78 7.93 -12.47
N GLY A 266 19.88 8.26 -13.40
CA GLY A 266 20.21 9.14 -14.55
C GLY A 266 21.08 8.51 -15.64
N GLY A 267 21.47 7.23 -15.50
CA GLY A 267 22.23 6.51 -16.53
C GLY A 267 21.44 6.28 -17.83
N ILE A 268 22.11 5.82 -18.88
CA ILE A 268 21.50 5.54 -20.18
C ILE A 268 20.52 4.34 -20.04
N LEU A 269 19.35 4.46 -20.65
CA LEU A 269 18.43 3.34 -20.82
C LEU A 269 18.89 2.51 -22.02
N GLU A 270 19.11 1.23 -21.81
CA GLU A 270 19.44 0.22 -22.81
C GLU A 270 18.19 -0.64 -23.08
N ASP A 271 18.16 -1.34 -24.23
CA ASP A 271 17.05 -2.23 -24.59
C ASP A 271 16.75 -3.27 -23.51
N ARG A 272 17.79 -3.78 -22.84
CA ARG A 272 17.67 -4.68 -21.69
C ARG A 272 16.82 -4.07 -20.56
N HIS A 273 16.97 -2.79 -20.28
CA HIS A 273 16.19 -2.12 -19.22
C HIS A 273 14.72 -1.97 -19.62
N LEU A 274 14.44 -1.74 -20.90
CA LEU A 274 13.09 -1.67 -21.45
C LEU A 274 12.42 -3.05 -21.41
N ALA A 275 13.13 -4.10 -21.81
CA ALA A 275 12.65 -5.48 -21.77
C ALA A 275 12.38 -5.96 -20.32
N VAL A 276 13.23 -5.57 -19.34
CA VAL A 276 13.00 -5.85 -17.93
C VAL A 276 11.75 -5.12 -17.42
N ALA A 277 11.52 -3.86 -17.82
CA ALA A 277 10.31 -3.12 -17.46
C ALA A 277 9.05 -3.78 -18.05
N TYR A 278 9.11 -4.21 -19.32
CA TYR A 278 8.03 -4.95 -19.96
C TYR A 278 7.71 -6.25 -19.23
N ALA A 279 8.73 -7.05 -18.92
CA ALA A 279 8.58 -8.33 -18.26
C ALA A 279 7.98 -8.17 -16.83
N LEU A 280 8.43 -7.16 -16.08
CA LEU A 280 7.85 -6.81 -14.78
C LEU A 280 6.37 -6.51 -14.90
N GLN A 281 5.98 -5.68 -15.87
CA GLN A 281 4.58 -5.30 -16.07
C GLN A 281 3.73 -6.50 -16.48
N ALA A 282 4.17 -7.28 -17.46
CA ALA A 282 3.47 -8.46 -17.96
C ALA A 282 3.24 -9.52 -16.88
N VAL A 283 4.26 -9.80 -16.06
CA VAL A 283 4.15 -10.76 -14.96
C VAL A 283 3.28 -10.20 -13.84
N THR A 284 3.36 -8.89 -13.54
CA THR A 284 2.47 -8.23 -12.56
C THR A 284 1.00 -8.38 -12.97
N GLU A 285 0.67 -8.09 -14.22
CA GLU A 285 -0.69 -8.27 -14.77
C GLU A 285 -1.12 -9.74 -14.69
N GLY A 286 -0.25 -10.67 -15.09
CA GLY A 286 -0.52 -12.11 -15.04
C GLY A 286 -0.82 -12.62 -13.63
N VAL A 287 -0.06 -12.19 -12.62
CA VAL A 287 -0.30 -12.55 -11.21
C VAL A 287 -1.64 -11.99 -10.72
N VAL A 288 -1.92 -10.72 -10.99
CA VAL A 288 -3.20 -10.11 -10.56
C VAL A 288 -4.39 -10.78 -11.22
N LEU A 289 -4.30 -11.10 -12.51
CA LEU A 289 -5.34 -11.84 -13.23
C LEU A 289 -5.54 -13.25 -12.66
N HIS A 290 -4.47 -13.93 -12.28
CA HIS A 290 -4.55 -15.25 -11.63
C HIS A 290 -5.32 -15.17 -10.30
N VAL A 291 -4.95 -14.23 -9.43
CA VAL A 291 -5.63 -14.00 -8.14
C VAL A 291 -7.11 -13.70 -8.34
N VAL A 292 -7.45 -12.81 -9.28
CA VAL A 292 -8.84 -12.39 -9.51
C VAL A 292 -9.68 -13.49 -10.14
N ARG A 293 -9.14 -14.27 -11.07
CA ARG A 293 -9.86 -15.41 -11.67
C ARG A 293 -10.25 -16.43 -10.62
N GLU A 294 -9.34 -16.80 -9.73
CA GLU A 294 -9.62 -17.72 -8.66
C GLU A 294 -10.60 -17.14 -7.63
N MET A 295 -10.44 -15.89 -7.24
CA MET A 295 -11.37 -15.17 -6.37
C MET A 295 -12.80 -15.19 -6.94
N THR A 296 -12.94 -14.92 -8.25
CA THR A 296 -14.25 -14.92 -8.94
C THR A 296 -14.80 -16.31 -9.11
N SER A 297 -13.95 -17.33 -9.33
CA SER A 297 -14.35 -18.73 -9.37
C SER A 297 -14.95 -19.20 -8.04
N GLN A 298 -14.29 -18.86 -6.92
CA GLN A 298 -14.75 -19.23 -5.57
C GLN A 298 -15.99 -18.43 -5.13
N ARG A 299 -16.10 -17.19 -5.56
CA ARG A 299 -17.24 -16.32 -5.27
C ARG A 299 -17.62 -15.53 -6.52
N PRO A 300 -18.55 -16.05 -7.32
CA PRO A 300 -19.05 -15.34 -8.50
C PRO A 300 -19.66 -13.98 -8.10
N CYS A 301 -19.04 -12.91 -8.58
CA CYS A 301 -19.51 -11.53 -8.40
C CYS A 301 -18.91 -10.68 -9.52
N GLU A 302 -19.77 -9.95 -10.22
CA GLU A 302 -19.34 -9.11 -11.36
C GLU A 302 -18.59 -7.84 -10.93
N ASN A 303 -18.84 -7.37 -9.69
CA ASN A 303 -18.25 -6.13 -9.17
C ASN A 303 -16.91 -6.40 -8.50
N LEU A 304 -15.89 -5.66 -8.92
CA LEU A 304 -14.57 -5.67 -8.29
C LEU A 304 -14.21 -4.28 -7.78
N VAL A 305 -13.81 -4.18 -6.51
CA VAL A 305 -13.13 -3.01 -5.94
C VAL A 305 -11.64 -3.33 -5.84
N LEU A 306 -10.80 -2.55 -6.51
CA LEU A 306 -9.35 -2.66 -6.46
C LEU A 306 -8.76 -1.49 -5.67
N SER A 307 -7.97 -1.76 -4.63
CA SER A 307 -7.36 -0.74 -3.76
C SER A 307 -5.92 -1.11 -3.39
N GLY A 308 -5.20 -0.20 -2.72
CA GLY A 308 -3.76 -0.31 -2.47
C GLY A 308 -2.93 0.27 -3.60
N GLY A 309 -1.60 0.28 -3.45
CA GLY A 309 -0.67 0.88 -4.40
C GLY A 309 -0.74 0.29 -5.81
N VAL A 310 -1.04 -1.01 -5.95
CA VAL A 310 -1.17 -1.68 -7.25
C VAL A 310 -2.39 -1.18 -8.04
N ALA A 311 -3.41 -0.62 -7.36
CA ALA A 311 -4.56 0.00 -8.03
C ALA A 311 -4.20 1.27 -8.82
N LEU A 312 -3.01 1.83 -8.61
CA LEU A 312 -2.45 2.95 -9.39
C LEU A 312 -1.80 2.49 -10.71
N ASN A 313 -1.72 1.18 -10.96
CA ASN A 313 -1.16 0.63 -12.19
C ASN A 313 -2.28 0.51 -13.26
N ASP A 314 -2.30 1.46 -14.20
CA ASP A 314 -3.31 1.52 -15.26
C ASP A 314 -3.28 0.26 -16.17
N GLY A 315 -2.12 -0.38 -16.36
CA GLY A 315 -2.00 -1.65 -17.08
C GLY A 315 -2.78 -2.76 -16.40
N VAL A 316 -2.60 -2.91 -15.08
CA VAL A 316 -3.35 -3.87 -14.25
C VAL A 316 -4.85 -3.59 -14.29
N VAL A 317 -5.25 -2.33 -14.13
CA VAL A 317 -6.68 -1.94 -14.16
C VAL A 317 -7.32 -2.27 -15.51
N ARG A 318 -6.60 -1.97 -16.62
CA ARG A 318 -7.05 -2.31 -17.97
C ARG A 318 -7.17 -3.81 -18.15
N ALA A 319 -6.15 -4.59 -17.82
CA ALA A 319 -6.15 -6.06 -17.94
C ALA A 319 -7.31 -6.70 -17.15
N LEU A 320 -7.62 -6.19 -15.97
CA LEU A 320 -8.75 -6.64 -15.17
C LEU A 320 -10.11 -6.33 -15.84
N ARG A 321 -10.28 -5.12 -16.37
CA ARG A 321 -11.52 -4.75 -17.09
C ARG A 321 -11.76 -5.61 -18.33
N GLU A 322 -10.70 -5.89 -19.09
CA GLU A 322 -10.76 -6.76 -20.26
C GLU A 322 -11.06 -8.22 -19.88
N CYS A 323 -10.50 -8.71 -18.77
CA CYS A 323 -10.68 -10.09 -18.33
C CYS A 323 -12.08 -10.36 -17.73
N LEU A 324 -12.60 -9.44 -16.91
CA LEU A 324 -13.83 -9.66 -16.15
C LEU A 324 -15.08 -9.31 -16.97
N GLY A 325 -14.97 -8.41 -17.96
CA GLY A 325 -16.13 -7.89 -18.67
C GLY A 325 -17.11 -7.09 -17.79
N GLY A 326 -16.79 -6.90 -16.52
CA GLY A 326 -17.59 -6.23 -15.50
C GLY A 326 -16.91 -4.98 -14.93
N PRO A 327 -17.59 -4.27 -14.01
CA PRO A 327 -17.09 -3.02 -13.47
C PRO A 327 -15.91 -3.26 -12.49
N VAL A 328 -14.77 -2.63 -12.77
CA VAL A 328 -13.62 -2.54 -11.88
C VAL A 328 -13.55 -1.12 -11.34
N LEU A 329 -13.81 -0.96 -10.03
CA LEU A 329 -13.78 0.31 -9.35
C LEU A 329 -12.44 0.50 -8.64
N VAL A 330 -11.75 1.60 -8.98
CA VAL A 330 -10.63 2.15 -8.21
C VAL A 330 -11.15 3.34 -7.41
N PRO A 331 -10.83 3.49 -6.12
CA PRO A 331 -11.28 4.62 -5.31
C PRO A 331 -10.93 5.96 -5.94
N LYS A 332 -11.81 6.96 -5.80
CA LYS A 332 -11.59 8.32 -6.36
C LYS A 332 -10.32 9.00 -5.83
N HIS A 333 -9.93 8.69 -4.58
CA HIS A 333 -8.71 9.19 -3.92
C HIS A 333 -7.87 8.00 -3.46
N PRO A 334 -7.24 7.24 -4.38
CA PRO A 334 -6.55 6.01 -4.03
C PRO A 334 -5.38 6.25 -3.07
N GLN A 335 -4.71 7.41 -3.14
CA GLN A 335 -3.63 7.81 -2.24
C GLN A 335 -4.11 8.00 -0.78
N LEU A 336 -5.36 8.44 -0.58
CA LEU A 336 -5.95 8.63 0.74
C LEU A 336 -7.03 7.60 1.10
N ALA A 337 -7.10 6.50 0.33
CA ALA A 337 -8.01 5.39 0.63
C ALA A 337 -7.79 4.86 2.06
N GLY A 338 -6.54 4.81 2.54
CA GLY A 338 -6.21 4.45 3.90
C GLY A 338 -6.79 5.41 4.94
N ALA A 339 -6.66 6.73 4.76
CA ALA A 339 -7.20 7.73 5.70
C ALA A 339 -8.72 7.67 5.77
N LEU A 340 -9.37 7.71 4.60
CA LEU A 340 -10.83 7.65 4.50
C LEU A 340 -11.36 6.31 5.03
N GLY A 341 -10.73 5.21 4.63
CA GLY A 341 -11.14 3.88 5.02
C GLY A 341 -11.00 3.61 6.51
N ALA A 342 -9.92 4.09 7.14
CA ALA A 342 -9.76 4.01 8.60
C ALA A 342 -10.91 4.73 9.32
N ALA A 343 -11.32 5.90 8.82
CA ALA A 343 -12.46 6.63 9.39
C ALA A 343 -13.79 5.87 9.19
N LEU A 344 -14.00 5.23 8.03
CA LEU A 344 -15.18 4.42 7.75
C LEU A 344 -15.27 3.17 8.66
N ILE A 345 -14.16 2.46 8.86
CA ILE A 345 -14.09 1.29 9.77
C ILE A 345 -14.38 1.71 11.22
N ALA A 346 -13.75 2.80 11.70
CA ALA A 346 -13.96 3.27 13.06
C ALA A 346 -15.42 3.67 13.33
N ARG A 347 -16.10 4.23 12.33
CA ARG A 347 -17.54 4.52 12.43
C ARG A 347 -18.37 3.27 12.65
N GLN A 348 -18.07 2.20 11.92
CA GLN A 348 -18.81 0.94 12.05
C GLN A 348 -18.60 0.30 13.44
N ALA A 349 -17.37 0.38 13.97
CA ALA A 349 -17.05 -0.13 15.31
C ALA A 349 -17.68 0.69 16.45
N GLY A 350 -17.96 1.98 16.24
CA GLY A 350 -18.58 2.87 17.22
C GLY A 350 -20.11 2.98 17.13
N GLY A 351 -20.71 2.39 16.10
CA GLY A 351 -22.16 2.37 15.89
C GLY A 351 -22.84 1.03 16.23
N ALA A 352 -22.10 0.11 16.89
CA ALA A 352 -22.59 -1.18 17.36
C ALA A 352 -22.89 -1.12 18.87
#